data_94bb6a902ee0c62faa6fcbc2fee410d4
#
_entry.id   94bb6a902ee0c62faa6fcbc2fee410d4
#
_cell.length_a   1.000
_cell.length_b   1.000
_cell.length_c   1.000
_cell.angle_alpha   90.00
_cell.angle_beta   90.00
_cell.angle_gamma   90.00
#
_symmetry.space_group_name_H-M   'P 1'
#
loop_
_entity.id
_entity.type
_entity.pdbx_description
1 polymer ?
#
loop_
_entity_poly.entity_id
_entity_poly.type
_entity_poly.pdbx_seq_one_letter_code
_entity_poly.pdbx_strand_id
1 'polypeptide(L)'
;VMMGGGVAFAQNSLSAELAYKVKNEGFTKSKVEEMAQFMTDDMGPRLAASQLKLRAEKMVVEYLKEMGLSNPRVEYAFDFAKGGWDNEMNYVAMTAPYYTSFAGNPKAWSGSTNGLVKGEVVLIEAQSVADLEKYKGKLAGKIVLMPVTQTYQMNFNPLATRFTEEELEVLAQDPRPTSNSRIPSISRAASMASRELQTAITNMLKEEKPAAIISGGGTFNVAPSRGVSYKVGDPEPICEVMLPIEDHGRMARMIAKGEKVEMELNIKNTFTNNQRINNVIAEIPGTDPKLKNEVVLIGAHFDSWHGGTGGADNASGCIVMMEAMRIIKSLGIQPKRTIRLALWGGEEQGLYGSRGYANINLYDSAKGKKLAGYDNFALYLNMDNGSGRFRGIYLEENDQAVPFFEAWKKHIETIGFKTLSLRRTGSTDHVVFNGLGLPAYQFIQDELEYGRTYHTVMDTYERLSLEDLKVDAVIAAWIALSAAMDEGRIPTKPGLPAAPATR
;
A
#
# COMPACT_ATOMS: atom_id res chain seq x y z
N VAL A 1 36.72 29.10 -21.68
CA VAL A 1 36.76 29.18 -20.22
C VAL A 1 35.61 28.26 -19.76
N MET A 2 35.98 27.02 -19.41
CA MET A 2 35.03 26.06 -18.80
C MET A 2 34.88 26.48 -17.33
N MET A 3 33.68 26.91 -16.93
CA MET A 3 33.33 27.02 -15.52
C MET A 3 32.96 25.61 -15.04
N GLY A 4 33.86 25.00 -14.30
CA GLY A 4 33.56 23.75 -13.58
C GLY A 4 32.59 24.05 -12.45
N GLY A 5 31.37 23.58 -12.58
CA GLY A 5 30.42 23.49 -11.47
C GLY A 5 30.97 22.52 -10.43
N GLY A 6 31.50 23.03 -9.33
CA GLY A 6 31.92 22.20 -8.20
C GLY A 6 30.71 21.50 -7.61
N VAL A 7 30.70 20.20 -7.67
CA VAL A 7 29.76 19.35 -6.93
C VAL A 7 30.10 19.55 -5.45
N ALA A 8 29.21 20.15 -4.67
CA ALA A 8 29.34 20.25 -3.23
C ALA A 8 29.18 18.85 -2.65
N PHE A 9 30.28 18.19 -2.33
CA PHE A 9 30.30 16.91 -1.67
C PHE A 9 29.75 17.01 -0.25
N ALA A 10 28.94 16.04 0.16
CA ALA A 10 28.53 15.84 1.53
C ALA A 10 29.76 15.75 2.45
N GLN A 11 29.98 16.76 3.28
CA GLN A 11 31.21 16.85 4.10
C GLN A 11 30.98 16.63 5.60
N ASN A 12 29.73 16.36 6.05
CA ASN A 12 29.45 16.11 7.47
C ASN A 12 28.68 14.82 7.66
N SER A 13 29.41 13.69 7.76
CA SER A 13 28.83 12.53 8.45
C SER A 13 28.59 12.90 9.91
N LEU A 14 27.39 12.63 10.42
CA LEU A 14 27.06 12.78 11.84
C LEU A 14 28.02 11.92 12.68
N SER A 15 28.24 12.32 13.94
CA SER A 15 29.21 11.65 14.80
C SER A 15 28.81 10.22 15.15
N ALA A 16 29.80 9.36 15.38
CA ALA A 16 29.58 8.00 15.89
C ALA A 16 28.85 7.99 17.25
N GLU A 17 29.09 9.00 18.09
CA GLU A 17 28.38 9.18 19.37
C GLU A 17 26.88 9.39 19.15
N LEU A 18 26.51 10.22 18.18
CA LEU A 18 25.10 10.45 17.85
C LEU A 18 24.46 9.18 17.26
N ALA A 19 25.18 8.46 16.41
CA ALA A 19 24.71 7.16 15.88
C ALA A 19 24.47 6.15 17.00
N TYR A 20 25.35 6.12 17.98
CA TYR A 20 25.16 5.29 19.17
C TYR A 20 23.90 5.68 19.95
N LYS A 21 23.68 6.98 20.18
CA LYS A 21 22.47 7.48 20.87
C LYS A 21 21.18 7.11 20.12
N VAL A 22 21.15 7.25 18.80
CA VAL A 22 20.00 6.89 17.96
C VAL A 22 19.73 5.38 18.04
N LYS A 23 20.76 4.56 17.90
CA LYS A 23 20.65 3.09 18.04
C LYS A 23 20.18 2.70 19.44
N ASN A 24 20.79 3.24 20.47
CA ASN A 24 20.43 2.92 21.84
C ASN A 24 18.97 3.29 22.14
N GLU A 25 18.52 4.47 21.74
CA GLU A 25 17.14 4.91 21.93
C GLU A 25 16.15 3.98 21.21
N GLY A 26 16.41 3.65 19.92
CA GLY A 26 15.54 2.80 19.14
C GLY A 26 15.52 1.34 19.58
N PHE A 27 16.65 0.79 20.07
CA PHE A 27 16.68 -0.61 20.48
C PHE A 27 16.22 -0.84 21.94
N THR A 28 16.52 0.08 22.85
CA THR A 28 16.24 -0.13 24.29
C THR A 28 14.94 0.49 24.76
N LYS A 29 14.39 1.46 24.00
CA LYS A 29 13.17 2.19 24.36
C LYS A 29 12.16 2.21 23.21
N SER A 30 12.23 1.24 22.33
CA SER A 30 11.33 1.12 21.18
C SER A 30 9.87 1.08 21.60
N LYS A 31 9.02 1.75 20.82
CA LYS A 31 7.57 1.72 20.92
C LYS A 31 6.92 0.99 19.74
N VAL A 32 7.70 0.26 18.95
CA VAL A 32 7.24 -0.47 17.77
C VAL A 32 6.10 -1.43 18.10
N GLU A 33 6.21 -2.22 19.19
CA GLU A 33 5.17 -3.16 19.58
C GLU A 33 3.86 -2.45 19.99
N GLU A 34 3.97 -1.38 20.78
CA GLU A 34 2.83 -0.54 21.16
C GLU A 34 2.16 0.08 19.94
N MET A 35 2.95 0.62 19.01
CA MET A 35 2.46 1.18 17.75
C MET A 35 1.84 0.11 16.84
N ALA A 36 2.38 -1.11 16.84
CA ALA A 36 1.85 -2.22 16.07
C ALA A 36 0.44 -2.60 16.53
N GLN A 37 0.24 -2.81 17.84
CA GLN A 37 -1.08 -3.06 18.43
C GLN A 37 -2.03 -1.89 18.15
N PHE A 38 -1.58 -0.66 18.35
CA PHE A 38 -2.36 0.54 18.07
C PHE A 38 -2.84 0.62 16.61
N MET A 39 -1.96 0.33 15.64
CA MET A 39 -2.27 0.41 14.21
C MET A 39 -3.16 -0.73 13.72
N THR A 40 -2.97 -1.95 14.23
CA THR A 40 -3.68 -3.14 13.75
C THR A 40 -4.93 -3.45 14.57
N ASP A 41 -4.81 -3.48 15.91
CA ASP A 41 -5.85 -3.98 16.78
C ASP A 41 -6.83 -2.87 17.22
N ASP A 42 -6.31 -1.69 17.58
CA ASP A 42 -7.15 -0.58 18.03
C ASP A 42 -7.81 0.17 16.86
N MET A 43 -7.09 0.39 15.75
CA MET A 43 -7.62 1.08 14.58
C MET A 43 -8.40 0.15 13.66
N GLY A 44 -7.89 -1.06 13.42
CA GLY A 44 -8.47 -2.02 12.48
C GLY A 44 -8.24 -1.63 11.00
N PRO A 45 -9.08 -2.13 10.08
CA PRO A 45 -9.02 -1.82 8.66
C PRO A 45 -9.15 -0.32 8.36
N ARG A 46 -8.39 0.15 7.36
CA ARG A 46 -8.32 1.58 7.04
C ARG A 46 -8.61 1.87 5.58
N LEU A 47 -9.67 1.23 5.03
CA LEU A 47 -10.04 1.41 3.62
C LEU A 47 -10.27 2.90 3.31
N ALA A 48 -9.81 3.35 2.16
CA ALA A 48 -9.93 4.74 1.71
C ALA A 48 -11.35 5.29 1.89
N ALA A 49 -11.46 6.47 2.50
CA ALA A 49 -12.70 7.19 2.79
C ALA A 49 -13.71 6.49 3.73
N SER A 50 -13.41 5.28 4.25
CA SER A 50 -14.28 4.56 5.22
C SER A 50 -14.41 5.32 6.54
N GLN A 51 -15.45 5.00 7.33
CA GLN A 51 -15.64 5.56 8.67
C GLN A 51 -14.53 5.10 9.62
N LEU A 52 -14.08 3.84 9.47
CA LEU A 52 -12.96 3.31 10.26
C LEU A 52 -11.68 4.09 9.99
N LYS A 53 -11.36 4.40 8.71
CA LYS A 53 -10.19 5.22 8.38
C LYS A 53 -10.31 6.64 8.95
N LEU A 54 -11.47 7.28 8.88
CA LEU A 54 -11.68 8.61 9.46
C LEU A 54 -11.51 8.63 10.99
N ARG A 55 -11.91 7.53 11.65
CA ARG A 55 -11.63 7.33 13.08
C ARG A 55 -10.13 7.18 13.33
N ALA A 56 -9.46 6.34 12.55
CA ALA A 56 -8.01 6.09 12.64
C ALA A 56 -7.17 7.37 12.41
N GLU A 57 -7.57 8.23 11.47
CA GLU A 57 -6.93 9.54 11.23
C GLU A 57 -6.92 10.41 12.51
N LYS A 58 -8.03 10.44 13.25
CA LYS A 58 -8.12 11.19 14.49
C LYS A 58 -7.25 10.55 15.58
N MET A 59 -7.28 9.23 15.70
CA MET A 59 -6.49 8.50 16.70
C MET A 59 -5.00 8.74 16.51
N VAL A 60 -4.49 8.64 15.27
CA VAL A 60 -3.06 8.85 15.00
C VAL A 60 -2.65 10.32 15.19
N VAL A 61 -3.50 11.29 14.87
CA VAL A 61 -3.21 12.71 15.16
C VAL A 61 -3.03 12.96 16.65
N GLU A 62 -3.89 12.37 17.50
CA GLU A 62 -3.73 12.49 18.96
C GLU A 62 -2.46 11.79 19.44
N TYR A 63 -2.15 10.59 18.94
CA TYR A 63 -0.92 9.89 19.27
C TYR A 63 0.34 10.71 18.90
N LEU A 64 0.34 11.35 17.73
CA LEU A 64 1.45 12.21 17.30
C LEU A 64 1.57 13.50 18.16
N LYS A 65 0.46 14.01 18.71
CA LYS A 65 0.47 15.12 19.69
C LYS A 65 1.11 14.67 21.01
N GLU A 66 0.74 13.50 21.49
CA GLU A 66 1.31 12.91 22.73
C GLU A 66 2.81 12.65 22.58
N MET A 67 3.27 12.27 21.39
CA MET A 67 4.70 12.19 21.06
C MET A 67 5.41 13.56 21.06
N GLY A 68 4.67 14.67 21.14
CA GLY A 68 5.20 16.02 21.14
C GLY A 68 5.68 16.51 19.77
N LEU A 69 5.19 15.92 18.69
CA LEU A 69 5.46 16.41 17.33
C LEU A 69 4.75 17.72 17.07
N SER A 70 5.30 18.52 16.19
CA SER A 70 4.74 19.83 15.84
C SER A 70 3.68 19.68 14.76
N ASN A 71 2.59 20.43 14.90
CA ASN A 71 1.53 20.58 13.91
C ASN A 71 0.95 19.26 13.36
N PRO A 72 0.63 18.27 14.22
CA PRO A 72 -0.03 17.04 13.77
C PRO A 72 -1.46 17.36 13.33
N ARG A 73 -1.80 16.97 12.11
CA ARG A 73 -3.05 17.33 11.46
C ARG A 73 -3.49 16.32 10.41
N VAL A 74 -4.80 16.28 10.18
CA VAL A 74 -5.39 15.68 8.98
C VAL A 74 -5.39 16.75 7.89
N GLU A 75 -4.85 16.42 6.72
CA GLU A 75 -4.74 17.32 5.58
C GLU A 75 -5.48 16.73 4.37
N TYR A 76 -6.40 17.51 3.78
CA TYR A 76 -7.09 17.11 2.56
C TYR A 76 -6.09 16.89 1.41
N ALA A 77 -6.29 15.82 0.65
CA ALA A 77 -5.45 15.48 -0.49
C ALA A 77 -6.22 15.42 -1.82
N PHE A 78 -7.34 14.71 -1.86
CA PHE A 78 -7.99 14.39 -3.12
C PHE A 78 -9.49 14.14 -2.98
N ASP A 79 -10.26 14.35 -4.06
CA ASP A 79 -11.67 13.97 -4.16
C ASP A 79 -11.81 12.54 -4.70
N PHE A 80 -12.44 11.67 -3.92
CA PHE A 80 -12.57 10.26 -4.21
C PHE A 80 -13.99 9.88 -4.65
N ALA A 81 -14.16 9.59 -5.93
CA ALA A 81 -15.47 9.39 -6.54
C ALA A 81 -16.30 8.26 -5.92
N LYS A 82 -15.64 7.23 -5.32
CA LYS A 82 -16.36 6.08 -4.76
C LYS A 82 -17.02 6.34 -3.41
N GLY A 83 -16.56 7.36 -2.66
CA GLY A 83 -17.00 7.55 -1.29
C GLY A 83 -16.54 6.47 -0.31
N GLY A 84 -17.00 6.56 0.93
CA GLY A 84 -16.68 5.59 1.97
C GLY A 84 -17.54 4.34 1.90
N TRP A 85 -16.94 3.23 2.35
CA TRP A 85 -17.61 1.94 2.48
C TRP A 85 -17.03 1.17 3.66
N ASP A 86 -17.89 0.53 4.46
CA ASP A 86 -17.51 -0.30 5.59
C ASP A 86 -18.33 -1.59 5.60
N ASN A 87 -17.72 -2.73 5.94
CA ASN A 87 -18.42 -3.99 6.17
C ASN A 87 -18.78 -4.14 7.66
N GLU A 88 -20.05 -4.31 7.96
CA GLU A 88 -20.56 -4.44 9.35
C GLU A 88 -20.89 -5.88 9.73
N MET A 89 -21.19 -6.73 8.76
CA MET A 89 -21.49 -8.15 8.98
C MET A 89 -21.07 -8.97 7.77
N ASN A 90 -20.46 -10.12 8.05
CA ASN A 90 -19.99 -11.05 7.04
C ASN A 90 -20.23 -12.50 7.48
N TYR A 91 -21.28 -13.11 6.94
CA TYR A 91 -21.57 -14.52 7.12
C TYR A 91 -21.76 -15.20 5.77
N VAL A 92 -21.02 -16.28 5.52
CA VAL A 92 -21.05 -17.05 4.28
C VAL A 92 -20.93 -18.53 4.60
N ALA A 93 -21.87 -19.36 4.13
CA ALA A 93 -21.84 -20.80 4.32
C ALA A 93 -22.45 -21.54 3.12
N MET A 94 -21.92 -22.71 2.81
CA MET A 94 -22.57 -23.74 2.00
C MET A 94 -23.46 -24.58 2.93
N THR A 95 -24.73 -24.83 2.54
CA THR A 95 -25.70 -25.57 3.35
C THR A 95 -26.10 -26.87 2.73
N ALA A 96 -25.91 -27.05 1.42
CA ALA A 96 -26.08 -28.30 0.71
C ALA A 96 -24.93 -28.53 -0.29
N PRO A 97 -24.50 -29.79 -0.49
CA PRO A 97 -25.02 -31.06 0.05
C PRO A 97 -24.64 -31.32 1.52
N TYR A 98 -23.77 -30.50 2.12
CA TYR A 98 -23.42 -30.54 3.54
C TYR A 98 -23.01 -29.13 4.01
N TYR A 99 -23.07 -28.90 5.33
CA TYR A 99 -22.73 -27.62 5.91
C TYR A 99 -21.20 -27.38 5.93
N THR A 100 -20.78 -26.18 5.50
CA THR A 100 -19.43 -25.65 5.68
C THR A 100 -19.49 -24.14 5.74
N SER A 101 -18.94 -23.52 6.81
CA SER A 101 -18.71 -22.08 6.84
C SER A 101 -17.48 -21.71 6.00
N PHE A 102 -17.54 -20.57 5.36
CA PHE A 102 -16.45 -20.05 4.54
C PHE A 102 -15.88 -18.77 5.14
N ALA A 103 -14.56 -18.61 5.07
CA ALA A 103 -13.89 -17.35 5.33
C ALA A 103 -13.97 -16.45 4.07
N GLY A 104 -15.17 -16.05 3.73
CA GLY A 104 -15.41 -15.15 2.60
C GLY A 104 -15.07 -13.70 2.94
N ASN A 105 -14.71 -12.90 1.95
CA ASN A 105 -14.44 -11.47 2.09
C ASN A 105 -15.30 -10.68 1.09
N PRO A 106 -16.28 -9.86 1.53
CA PRO A 106 -17.06 -9.03 0.64
C PRO A 106 -16.16 -8.07 -0.13
N LYS A 107 -16.39 -7.88 -1.42
CA LYS A 107 -15.65 -6.84 -2.17
C LYS A 107 -16.04 -5.45 -1.67
N ALA A 108 -15.05 -4.61 -1.45
CA ALA A 108 -15.30 -3.21 -1.12
C ALA A 108 -16.19 -2.53 -2.17
N TRP A 109 -17.08 -1.68 -1.74
CA TRP A 109 -18.10 -0.99 -2.55
C TRP A 109 -19.12 -1.94 -3.20
N SER A 110 -19.21 -3.23 -2.83
CA SER A 110 -20.37 -4.06 -3.17
C SER A 110 -21.52 -3.83 -2.20
N GLY A 111 -22.73 -4.09 -2.67
CA GLY A 111 -23.96 -3.95 -1.87
C GLY A 111 -24.11 -5.01 -0.78
N SER A 112 -25.15 -4.86 0.02
CA SER A 112 -25.54 -5.82 1.05
C SER A 112 -26.42 -6.94 0.49
N THR A 113 -26.57 -8.02 1.28
CA THR A 113 -27.69 -8.94 1.12
C THR A 113 -28.88 -8.45 1.92
N ASN A 114 -30.00 -8.20 1.53
CA ASN A 114 -31.14 -7.70 2.34
C ASN A 114 -31.57 -8.72 3.41
N GLY A 115 -30.74 -8.89 4.45
CA GLY A 115 -30.85 -9.93 5.46
C GLY A 115 -30.24 -11.26 5.00
N LEU A 116 -30.66 -12.37 5.62
CA LEU A 116 -30.19 -13.70 5.28
C LEU A 116 -30.76 -14.13 3.93
N VAL A 117 -29.87 -14.31 2.96
CA VAL A 117 -30.19 -14.90 1.64
C VAL A 117 -29.85 -16.37 1.68
N LYS A 118 -30.78 -17.21 1.20
CA LYS A 118 -30.59 -18.63 0.92
C LYS A 118 -30.89 -18.91 -0.55
N GLY A 119 -30.03 -19.64 -1.21
CA GLY A 119 -30.25 -19.92 -2.62
C GLY A 119 -29.39 -21.05 -3.17
N GLU A 120 -29.87 -21.55 -4.28
CA GLU A 120 -29.11 -22.45 -5.12
C GLU A 120 -27.97 -21.70 -5.80
N VAL A 121 -26.81 -22.34 -5.89
CA VAL A 121 -25.63 -21.80 -6.55
C VAL A 121 -25.63 -22.17 -8.03
N VAL A 122 -25.53 -21.18 -8.90
CA VAL A 122 -25.45 -21.35 -10.35
C VAL A 122 -24.04 -20.96 -10.82
N LEU A 123 -23.31 -21.93 -11.36
CA LEU A 123 -21.98 -21.71 -11.93
C LEU A 123 -22.10 -21.09 -13.33
N ILE A 124 -21.41 -19.99 -13.56
CA ILE A 124 -21.23 -19.44 -14.91
C ILE A 124 -20.08 -20.15 -15.60
N GLU A 125 -20.40 -20.94 -16.61
CA GLU A 125 -19.45 -21.59 -17.52
C GLU A 125 -19.61 -20.97 -18.90
N ALA A 126 -18.75 -20.01 -19.24
CA ALA A 126 -18.77 -19.32 -20.53
C ALA A 126 -17.34 -19.11 -21.03
N GLN A 127 -17.09 -19.46 -22.28
CA GLN A 127 -15.85 -19.18 -23.00
C GLN A 127 -16.04 -18.08 -24.04
N SER A 128 -17.28 -17.78 -24.37
CA SER A 128 -17.69 -16.75 -25.32
C SER A 128 -18.94 -16.02 -24.83
N VAL A 129 -19.23 -14.85 -25.42
CA VAL A 129 -20.46 -14.09 -25.14
C VAL A 129 -21.70 -14.92 -25.51
N ALA A 130 -21.65 -15.73 -26.55
CA ALA A 130 -22.78 -16.57 -26.97
C ALA A 130 -23.19 -17.61 -25.91
N ASP A 131 -22.24 -18.09 -25.11
CA ASP A 131 -22.54 -19.07 -24.04
C ASP A 131 -23.40 -18.49 -22.92
N LEU A 132 -23.53 -17.17 -22.83
CA LEU A 132 -24.31 -16.48 -21.80
C LEU A 132 -25.82 -16.60 -22.05
N GLU A 133 -26.25 -16.87 -23.28
CA GLU A 133 -27.68 -17.00 -23.63
C GLU A 133 -28.40 -18.07 -22.79
N LYS A 134 -27.71 -19.15 -22.40
CA LYS A 134 -28.27 -20.22 -21.57
C LYS A 134 -28.68 -19.79 -20.16
N TYR A 135 -28.19 -18.64 -19.68
CA TYR A 135 -28.46 -18.10 -18.34
C TYR A 135 -29.55 -17.05 -18.30
N LYS A 136 -29.97 -16.51 -19.44
CA LYS A 136 -30.99 -15.47 -19.50
C LYS A 136 -32.32 -15.91 -18.84
N GLY A 137 -32.82 -15.05 -17.95
CA GLY A 137 -34.05 -15.26 -17.18
C GLY A 137 -33.95 -16.36 -16.10
N LYS A 138 -32.71 -16.81 -15.74
CA LYS A 138 -32.52 -17.92 -14.81
C LYS A 138 -31.75 -17.56 -13.54
N LEU A 139 -31.19 -16.33 -13.45
CA LEU A 139 -30.30 -15.97 -12.35
C LEU A 139 -30.98 -15.12 -11.26
N ALA A 140 -32.17 -14.60 -11.50
CA ALA A 140 -32.90 -13.80 -10.52
C ALA A 140 -33.06 -14.54 -9.19
N GLY A 141 -32.59 -13.94 -8.09
CA GLY A 141 -32.65 -14.53 -6.74
C GLY A 141 -31.71 -15.72 -6.50
N LYS A 142 -30.92 -16.15 -7.47
CA LYS A 142 -29.90 -17.18 -7.31
C LYS A 142 -28.61 -16.60 -6.75
N ILE A 143 -27.74 -17.47 -6.23
CA ILE A 143 -26.38 -17.14 -5.90
C ILE A 143 -25.50 -17.55 -7.10
N VAL A 144 -24.81 -16.60 -7.69
CA VAL A 144 -23.99 -16.83 -8.90
C VAL A 144 -22.56 -17.10 -8.52
N LEU A 145 -22.04 -18.26 -8.91
CA LEU A 145 -20.63 -18.60 -8.82
C LEU A 145 -19.93 -18.19 -10.13
N MET A 146 -18.96 -17.30 -10.04
CA MET A 146 -18.20 -16.82 -11.20
C MET A 146 -17.34 -17.93 -11.81
N PRO A 147 -16.91 -17.82 -13.08
CA PRO A 147 -16.06 -18.83 -13.70
C PRO A 147 -14.77 -19.08 -12.91
N VAL A 148 -14.33 -20.34 -12.89
CA VAL A 148 -13.03 -20.71 -12.29
C VAL A 148 -11.91 -20.23 -13.22
N THR A 149 -11.19 -19.20 -12.80
CA THR A 149 -10.08 -18.61 -13.57
C THR A 149 -8.70 -19.04 -13.08
N GLN A 150 -8.62 -19.61 -11.89
CA GLN A 150 -7.39 -20.07 -11.25
C GLN A 150 -7.58 -21.46 -10.66
N THR A 151 -6.54 -22.28 -10.79
CA THR A 151 -6.45 -23.59 -10.14
C THR A 151 -5.27 -23.59 -9.17
N TYR A 152 -5.43 -24.29 -8.05
CA TYR A 152 -4.36 -24.43 -7.08
C TYR A 152 -3.13 -25.09 -7.71
N GLN A 153 -1.96 -24.50 -7.50
CA GLN A 153 -0.68 -25.06 -7.85
C GLN A 153 0.09 -25.39 -6.59
N MET A 154 0.67 -26.59 -6.52
CA MET A 154 1.48 -27.00 -5.39
C MET A 154 2.68 -26.04 -5.27
N ASN A 155 2.87 -25.47 -4.09
CA ASN A 155 4.02 -24.58 -3.82
C ASN A 155 5.18 -25.37 -3.21
N PHE A 156 6.34 -25.30 -3.86
CA PHE A 156 7.60 -25.89 -3.38
C PHE A 156 8.60 -24.83 -2.89
N ASN A 157 8.25 -23.56 -2.98
CA ASN A 157 9.10 -22.47 -2.53
C ASN A 157 8.83 -22.12 -1.07
N PRO A 158 9.82 -21.58 -0.35
CA PRO A 158 9.60 -21.01 0.98
C PRO A 158 8.46 -19.99 0.98
N LEU A 159 7.68 -19.95 2.04
CA LEU A 159 6.58 -19.00 2.18
C LEU A 159 7.06 -17.61 2.66
N ALA A 160 8.23 -17.56 3.28
CA ALA A 160 8.90 -16.35 3.71
C ALA A 160 10.33 -16.35 3.19
N THR A 161 10.79 -15.20 2.70
CA THR A 161 12.14 -15.06 2.13
C THR A 161 12.86 -13.83 2.69
N ARG A 162 14.20 -13.92 2.69
CA ARG A 162 15.09 -12.79 2.93
C ARG A 162 16.11 -12.73 1.81
N PHE A 163 16.57 -11.55 1.48
CA PHE A 163 17.68 -11.39 0.54
C PHE A 163 18.95 -12.08 1.08
N THR A 164 19.60 -12.86 0.24
CA THR A 164 20.98 -13.29 0.47
C THR A 164 21.95 -12.16 0.18
N GLU A 165 23.19 -12.27 0.66
CA GLU A 165 24.22 -11.24 0.36
C GLU A 165 24.51 -11.21 -1.16
N GLU A 166 24.50 -12.37 -1.84
CA GLU A 166 24.70 -12.46 -3.28
C GLU A 166 23.59 -11.75 -4.08
N GLU A 167 22.33 -11.89 -3.67
CA GLU A 167 21.21 -11.17 -4.28
C GLU A 167 21.32 -9.66 -4.09
N LEU A 168 21.78 -9.22 -2.91
CA LEU A 168 22.03 -7.81 -2.63
C LEU A 168 23.21 -7.24 -3.43
N GLU A 169 24.26 -8.02 -3.64
CA GLU A 169 25.37 -7.63 -4.54
C GLU A 169 24.90 -7.47 -5.97
N VAL A 170 24.05 -8.36 -6.47
CA VAL A 170 23.43 -8.23 -7.81
C VAL A 170 22.58 -6.97 -7.90
N LEU A 171 21.80 -6.67 -6.84
CA LEU A 171 21.01 -5.44 -6.78
C LEU A 171 21.87 -4.18 -6.83
N ALA A 172 23.03 -4.20 -6.15
CA ALA A 172 23.95 -3.06 -6.12
C ALA A 172 24.65 -2.81 -7.47
N GLN A 173 24.89 -3.86 -8.25
CA GLN A 173 25.64 -3.79 -9.52
C GLN A 173 24.76 -3.57 -10.74
N ASP A 174 23.48 -3.92 -10.69
CA ASP A 174 22.59 -3.91 -11.85
C ASP A 174 21.75 -2.62 -11.89
N PRO A 175 22.05 -1.68 -12.80
CA PRO A 175 21.30 -0.45 -12.96
C PRO A 175 19.97 -0.61 -13.70
N ARG A 176 19.67 -1.82 -14.21
CA ARG A 176 18.44 -2.03 -14.98
C ARG A 176 17.22 -1.84 -14.09
N PRO A 177 16.14 -1.23 -14.62
CA PRO A 177 14.87 -1.23 -13.93
C PRO A 177 14.51 -2.66 -13.58
N THR A 178 13.93 -2.90 -12.40
CA THR A 178 13.29 -4.17 -12.11
C THR A 178 12.27 -4.38 -13.22
N SER A 179 12.63 -5.13 -14.25
CA SER A 179 11.64 -5.52 -15.22
C SER A 179 10.68 -6.39 -14.42
N ASN A 180 9.49 -5.87 -14.19
CA ASN A 180 8.39 -6.72 -13.85
C ASN A 180 8.53 -7.97 -14.69
N SER A 181 8.55 -9.13 -14.02
CA SER A 181 8.64 -10.43 -14.65
C SER A 181 7.91 -10.36 -15.99
N ARG A 182 8.54 -10.78 -17.07
CA ARG A 182 7.87 -10.89 -18.35
C ARG A 182 6.68 -11.80 -18.18
N ILE A 183 5.56 -11.22 -17.78
CA ILE A 183 4.28 -11.87 -17.95
C ILE A 183 4.25 -12.14 -19.45
N PRO A 184 4.14 -13.42 -19.89
CA PRO A 184 4.04 -13.73 -21.30
C PRO A 184 2.97 -12.81 -21.88
N SER A 185 3.31 -12.03 -22.88
CA SER A 185 2.38 -11.08 -23.49
C SER A 185 1.19 -11.90 -24.01
N ILE A 186 0.10 -11.92 -23.23
CA ILE A 186 -1.18 -12.42 -23.74
C ILE A 186 -1.42 -11.63 -25.01
N SER A 187 -1.68 -12.32 -26.12
CA SER A 187 -1.90 -11.63 -27.38
C SER A 187 -2.97 -10.57 -27.18
N ARG A 188 -2.82 -9.39 -27.78
CA ARG A 188 -3.78 -8.29 -27.66
C ARG A 188 -5.21 -8.76 -27.98
N ALA A 189 -5.37 -9.67 -28.93
CA ALA A 189 -6.64 -10.27 -29.30
C ALA A 189 -7.24 -11.11 -28.16
N ALA A 190 -6.46 -11.98 -27.53
CA ALA A 190 -6.92 -12.78 -26.39
C ALA A 190 -7.31 -11.92 -25.17
N SER A 191 -6.52 -10.85 -24.92
CA SER A 191 -6.86 -9.87 -23.88
C SER A 191 -8.15 -9.11 -24.18
N MET A 192 -8.41 -8.76 -25.44
CA MET A 192 -9.64 -8.09 -25.84
C MET A 192 -10.86 -9.03 -25.72
N ALA A 193 -10.79 -10.26 -26.19
CA ALA A 193 -11.87 -11.25 -26.07
C ALA A 193 -12.21 -11.55 -24.61
N SER A 194 -11.21 -11.67 -23.74
CA SER A 194 -11.41 -11.85 -22.31
C SER A 194 -12.12 -10.66 -21.65
N ARG A 195 -11.77 -9.43 -22.05
CA ARG A 195 -12.44 -8.21 -21.55
C ARG A 195 -13.88 -8.10 -22.05
N GLU A 196 -14.13 -8.45 -23.30
CA GLU A 196 -15.47 -8.46 -23.88
C GLU A 196 -16.39 -9.43 -23.14
N LEU A 197 -15.93 -10.67 -22.91
CA LEU A 197 -16.68 -11.68 -22.16
C LEU A 197 -16.95 -11.20 -20.71
N GLN A 198 -15.94 -10.66 -20.03
CA GLN A 198 -16.10 -10.14 -18.67
C GLN A 198 -17.10 -8.99 -18.60
N THR A 199 -17.10 -8.11 -19.60
CA THR A 199 -18.07 -7.01 -19.71
C THR A 199 -19.48 -7.57 -19.94
N ALA A 200 -19.62 -8.56 -20.81
CA ALA A 200 -20.91 -9.18 -21.10
C ALA A 200 -21.48 -9.91 -19.86
N ILE A 201 -20.65 -10.65 -19.12
CA ILE A 201 -21.05 -11.25 -17.83
C ILE A 201 -21.55 -10.19 -16.86
N THR A 202 -20.79 -9.11 -16.69
CA THR A 202 -21.14 -8.01 -15.78
C THR A 202 -22.50 -7.37 -16.15
N ASN A 203 -22.75 -7.15 -17.45
CA ASN A 203 -24.00 -6.57 -17.91
C ASN A 203 -25.17 -7.57 -17.71
N MET A 204 -25.00 -8.84 -18.03
CA MET A 204 -25.98 -9.88 -17.78
C MET A 204 -26.36 -9.97 -16.28
N LEU A 205 -25.39 -9.94 -15.39
CA LEU A 205 -25.65 -9.98 -13.94
C LEU A 205 -26.42 -8.76 -13.46
N LYS A 206 -26.13 -7.56 -14.00
CA LYS A 206 -26.92 -6.34 -13.70
C LYS A 206 -28.39 -6.46 -14.14
N GLU A 207 -28.65 -7.09 -15.28
CA GLU A 207 -30.00 -7.32 -15.80
C GLU A 207 -30.74 -8.40 -15.02
N GLU A 208 -30.10 -9.52 -14.75
CA GLU A 208 -30.66 -10.69 -14.08
C GLU A 208 -30.87 -10.50 -12.57
N LYS A 209 -30.08 -9.62 -11.93
CA LYS A 209 -30.18 -9.29 -10.50
C LYS A 209 -30.13 -10.54 -9.59
N PRO A 210 -29.06 -11.33 -9.61
CA PRO A 210 -28.89 -12.40 -8.66
C PRO A 210 -28.88 -11.88 -7.23
N ALA A 211 -29.13 -12.74 -6.26
CA ALA A 211 -29.13 -12.38 -4.84
C ALA A 211 -27.72 -12.06 -4.33
N ALA A 212 -26.72 -12.77 -4.86
CA ALA A 212 -25.30 -12.51 -4.57
C ALA A 212 -24.41 -13.10 -5.68
N ILE A 213 -23.17 -12.61 -5.73
CA ILE A 213 -22.10 -13.08 -6.60
C ILE A 213 -20.97 -13.64 -5.74
N ILE A 214 -20.46 -14.81 -6.09
CA ILE A 214 -19.29 -15.42 -5.46
C ILE A 214 -18.17 -15.49 -6.47
N SER A 215 -17.06 -14.81 -6.17
CA SER A 215 -15.83 -14.81 -6.96
C SER A 215 -14.73 -15.61 -6.27
N GLY A 216 -13.85 -16.25 -7.03
CA GLY A 216 -12.71 -16.99 -6.50
C GLY A 216 -11.41 -16.20 -6.62
N GLY A 217 -10.53 -16.32 -5.64
CA GLY A 217 -9.19 -15.74 -5.67
C GLY A 217 -8.38 -16.09 -4.43
N GLY A 218 -7.07 -15.83 -4.46
CA GLY A 218 -6.17 -16.23 -3.38
C GLY A 218 -5.98 -17.74 -3.29
N THR A 219 -5.12 -18.18 -2.41
CA THR A 219 -4.75 -19.59 -2.17
C THR A 219 -4.57 -19.83 -0.67
N PHE A 220 -4.34 -21.08 -0.27
CA PHE A 220 -4.14 -21.47 1.14
C PHE A 220 -5.35 -21.13 2.04
N ASN A 221 -6.56 -21.26 1.51
CA ASN A 221 -7.81 -20.90 2.18
C ASN A 221 -7.87 -19.42 2.63
N VAL A 222 -7.23 -18.54 1.88
CA VAL A 222 -7.18 -17.10 2.17
C VAL A 222 -7.94 -16.32 1.10
N ALA A 223 -8.98 -15.61 1.51
CA ALA A 223 -9.74 -14.73 0.62
C ALA A 223 -8.97 -13.41 0.38
N PRO A 224 -8.86 -12.96 -0.88
CA PRO A 224 -8.26 -11.66 -1.17
C PRO A 224 -9.23 -10.51 -0.89
N SER A 225 -8.66 -9.34 -0.63
CA SER A 225 -9.38 -8.07 -0.60
C SER A 225 -9.34 -7.42 -1.98
N ARG A 226 -10.50 -7.01 -2.48
CA ARG A 226 -10.67 -6.31 -3.77
C ARG A 226 -11.87 -5.38 -3.68
N GLY A 227 -12.05 -4.52 -4.68
CA GLY A 227 -13.20 -3.64 -4.77
C GLY A 227 -13.94 -3.76 -6.11
N VAL A 228 -15.23 -3.42 -6.10
CA VAL A 228 -16.03 -3.30 -7.33
C VAL A 228 -16.02 -1.85 -7.84
N SER A 229 -16.44 -1.65 -9.09
CA SER A 229 -16.64 -0.32 -9.65
C SER A 229 -17.90 0.30 -9.06
N TYR A 230 -17.76 1.51 -8.51
CA TYR A 230 -18.85 2.28 -7.91
C TYR A 230 -18.48 3.76 -7.90
N LYS A 231 -19.46 4.63 -7.98
CA LYS A 231 -19.35 6.08 -7.72
C LYS A 231 -20.52 6.53 -6.86
N VAL A 232 -20.30 7.51 -6.02
CA VAL A 232 -21.38 8.15 -5.25
C VAL A 232 -22.48 8.63 -6.17
N GLY A 233 -23.71 8.20 -5.89
CA GLY A 233 -24.88 8.48 -6.73
C GLY A 233 -25.27 7.35 -7.69
N ASP A 234 -24.40 6.38 -7.93
CA ASP A 234 -24.78 5.15 -8.65
C ASP A 234 -25.68 4.27 -7.75
N PRO A 235 -26.55 3.43 -8.34
CA PRO A 235 -27.22 2.37 -7.59
C PRO A 235 -26.18 1.45 -6.90
N GLU A 236 -26.50 0.95 -5.70
CA GLU A 236 -25.66 -0.01 -5.01
C GLU A 236 -25.41 -1.23 -5.90
N PRO A 237 -24.13 -1.64 -6.08
CA PRO A 237 -23.81 -2.86 -6.80
C PRO A 237 -24.39 -4.10 -6.13
N ILE A 238 -24.50 -5.19 -6.88
CA ILE A 238 -24.87 -6.50 -6.32
C ILE A 238 -23.84 -6.89 -5.27
N CYS A 239 -24.29 -7.53 -4.16
CA CYS A 239 -23.41 -8.10 -3.16
C CYS A 239 -22.45 -9.10 -3.82
N GLU A 240 -21.15 -8.88 -3.65
CA GLU A 240 -20.13 -9.77 -4.20
C GLU A 240 -19.12 -10.15 -3.13
N VAL A 241 -18.88 -11.46 -2.96
CA VAL A 241 -17.98 -12.03 -1.96
C VAL A 241 -16.87 -12.81 -2.64
N MET A 242 -15.63 -12.56 -2.20
CA MET A 242 -14.47 -13.36 -2.58
C MET A 242 -14.35 -14.57 -1.69
N LEU A 243 -14.12 -15.74 -2.27
CA LEU A 243 -13.72 -16.97 -1.58
C LEU A 243 -12.31 -17.39 -2.03
N PRO A 244 -11.58 -18.13 -1.19
CA PRO A 244 -10.38 -18.82 -1.61
C PRO A 244 -10.67 -19.75 -2.80
N ILE A 245 -9.69 -19.92 -3.69
CA ILE A 245 -9.87 -20.77 -4.88
C ILE A 245 -10.18 -22.23 -4.51
N GLU A 246 -9.75 -22.70 -3.35
CA GLU A 246 -10.04 -24.04 -2.84
C GLU A 246 -11.54 -24.23 -2.61
N ASP A 247 -12.21 -23.30 -1.94
CA ASP A 247 -13.65 -23.35 -1.65
C ASP A 247 -14.48 -23.06 -2.90
N HIS A 248 -14.10 -22.03 -3.66
CA HIS A 248 -14.72 -21.69 -4.93
C HIS A 248 -14.65 -22.88 -5.91
N GLY A 249 -13.47 -23.47 -6.11
CA GLY A 249 -13.26 -24.60 -7.00
C GLY A 249 -13.95 -25.88 -6.53
N ARG A 250 -14.07 -26.08 -5.19
CA ARG A 250 -14.84 -27.20 -4.63
C ARG A 250 -16.29 -27.15 -5.07
N MET A 251 -16.96 -26.01 -4.90
CA MET A 251 -18.35 -25.85 -5.32
C MET A 251 -18.50 -26.00 -6.84
N ALA A 252 -17.59 -25.41 -7.62
CA ALA A 252 -17.63 -25.56 -9.07
C ALA A 252 -17.52 -27.04 -9.52
N ARG A 253 -16.64 -27.84 -8.91
CA ARG A 253 -16.51 -29.28 -9.19
C ARG A 253 -17.74 -30.08 -8.79
N MET A 254 -18.43 -29.71 -7.70
CA MET A 254 -19.68 -30.34 -7.28
C MET A 254 -20.78 -30.07 -8.31
N ILE A 255 -20.96 -28.82 -8.70
CA ILE A 255 -21.98 -28.42 -9.69
C ILE A 255 -21.72 -29.07 -11.04
N ALA A 256 -20.46 -29.13 -11.49
CA ALA A 256 -20.09 -29.81 -12.74
C ALA A 256 -20.40 -31.32 -12.75
N LYS A 257 -20.51 -31.97 -11.59
CA LYS A 257 -20.94 -33.37 -11.43
C LYS A 257 -22.45 -33.53 -11.29
N GLY A 258 -23.20 -32.41 -11.35
CA GLY A 258 -24.65 -32.42 -11.18
C GLY A 258 -25.13 -32.39 -9.72
N GLU A 259 -24.22 -32.13 -8.76
CA GLU A 259 -24.59 -31.96 -7.37
C GLU A 259 -25.30 -30.61 -7.18
N LYS A 260 -26.39 -30.61 -6.42
CA LYS A 260 -27.06 -29.38 -6.03
C LYS A 260 -26.29 -28.70 -4.88
N VAL A 261 -25.75 -27.53 -5.14
CA VAL A 261 -25.08 -26.69 -4.12
C VAL A 261 -26.03 -25.58 -3.69
N GLU A 262 -26.21 -25.42 -2.38
CA GLU A 262 -26.95 -24.31 -1.78
C GLU A 262 -26.05 -23.54 -0.80
N MET A 263 -26.24 -22.23 -0.74
CA MET A 263 -25.52 -21.35 0.18
C MET A 263 -26.47 -20.45 0.97
N GLU A 264 -25.95 -19.98 2.10
CA GLU A 264 -26.50 -18.89 2.90
C GLU A 264 -25.49 -17.76 3.00
N LEU A 265 -25.96 -16.53 2.82
CA LEU A 265 -25.16 -15.32 3.02
C LEU A 265 -25.95 -14.27 3.81
N ASN A 266 -25.26 -13.61 4.74
CA ASN A 266 -25.79 -12.43 5.40
C ASN A 266 -24.65 -11.39 5.46
N ILE A 267 -24.67 -10.46 4.52
CA ILE A 267 -23.65 -9.42 4.34
C ILE A 267 -24.33 -8.08 4.58
N LYS A 268 -23.75 -7.28 5.47
CA LYS A 268 -24.18 -5.91 5.71
C LYS A 268 -23.03 -4.95 5.47
N ASN A 269 -23.21 -4.07 4.50
CA ASN A 269 -22.27 -3.03 4.12
C ASN A 269 -22.92 -1.65 4.27
N THR A 270 -22.12 -0.66 4.62
CA THR A 270 -22.59 0.73 4.74
C THR A 270 -21.80 1.61 3.78
N PHE A 271 -22.53 2.39 2.98
CA PHE A 271 -21.98 3.41 2.08
C PHE A 271 -22.10 4.79 2.72
N THR A 272 -21.10 5.62 2.49
CA THR A 272 -21.15 7.03 2.89
C THR A 272 -20.77 7.95 1.72
N ASN A 273 -21.30 9.16 1.73
CA ASN A 273 -21.00 10.18 0.72
C ASN A 273 -19.68 10.93 1.02
N ASN A 274 -18.84 10.40 1.93
CA ASN A 274 -17.54 10.98 2.17
C ASN A 274 -16.61 10.71 0.98
N GLN A 275 -16.37 11.72 0.18
CA GLN A 275 -15.50 11.64 -1.01
C GLN A 275 -14.10 12.22 -0.75
N ARG A 276 -13.66 12.32 0.50
CA ARG A 276 -12.38 12.95 0.83
C ARG A 276 -11.32 11.89 1.13
N ILE A 277 -10.22 11.98 0.42
CA ILE A 277 -8.97 11.36 0.82
C ILE A 277 -8.16 12.39 1.59
N ASN A 278 -7.68 11.99 2.75
CA ASN A 278 -6.82 12.80 3.60
C ASN A 278 -5.49 12.09 3.85
N ASN A 279 -4.45 12.90 4.12
CA ASN A 279 -3.18 12.48 4.69
C ASN A 279 -3.11 12.87 6.17
N VAL A 280 -2.24 12.22 6.93
CA VAL A 280 -1.85 12.71 8.26
C VAL A 280 -0.43 13.22 8.19
N ILE A 281 -0.23 14.44 8.65
CA ILE A 281 1.06 15.16 8.58
C ILE A 281 1.48 15.60 9.98
N ALA A 282 2.77 15.46 10.31
CA ALA A 282 3.37 16.02 11.52
C ALA A 282 4.83 16.38 11.25
N GLU A 283 5.48 17.17 12.14
CA GLU A 283 6.79 17.71 11.86
C GLU A 283 7.69 17.76 13.11
N ILE A 284 9.01 17.69 12.86
CA ILE A 284 10.05 18.23 13.73
C ILE A 284 10.62 19.43 12.98
N PRO A 285 10.35 20.67 13.43
CA PRO A 285 10.76 21.88 12.71
C PRO A 285 12.28 22.02 12.61
N GLY A 286 12.76 22.47 11.45
CA GLY A 286 14.15 22.85 11.25
C GLY A 286 14.50 24.13 12.02
N THR A 287 15.76 24.26 12.42
CA THR A 287 16.24 25.37 13.24
C THR A 287 17.25 26.24 12.55
N ASP A 288 17.89 25.80 11.46
CA ASP A 288 18.87 26.60 10.73
C ASP A 288 18.19 27.77 9.99
N PRO A 289 18.64 29.00 10.10
CA PRO A 289 18.01 30.15 9.46
C PRO A 289 17.90 30.06 7.94
N LYS A 290 18.79 29.30 7.27
CA LYS A 290 18.81 29.15 5.82
C LYS A 290 18.08 27.89 5.36
N LEU A 291 18.18 26.80 6.13
CA LEU A 291 17.74 25.48 5.71
C LEU A 291 16.37 25.04 6.32
N LYS A 292 15.88 25.72 7.36
CA LYS A 292 14.66 25.33 8.09
C LYS A 292 13.39 25.17 7.24
N ASN A 293 13.34 25.85 6.11
CA ASN A 293 12.20 25.76 5.18
C ASN A 293 12.33 24.58 4.21
N GLU A 294 13.51 23.97 4.10
CA GLU A 294 13.69 22.76 3.32
C GLU A 294 13.14 21.55 4.10
N VAL A 295 12.55 20.60 3.37
CA VAL A 295 11.82 19.48 3.96
C VAL A 295 12.45 18.16 3.58
N VAL A 296 12.87 17.42 4.59
CA VAL A 296 13.11 15.97 4.51
C VAL A 296 11.80 15.28 4.87
N LEU A 297 11.18 14.64 3.90
CA LEU A 297 9.92 13.93 4.03
C LEU A 297 10.19 12.46 4.29
N ILE A 298 9.52 11.87 5.29
CA ILE A 298 9.51 10.42 5.53
C ILE A 298 8.05 9.98 5.59
N GLY A 299 7.73 8.81 5.04
CA GLY A 299 6.33 8.41 5.00
C GLY A 299 6.07 7.01 4.50
N ALA A 300 4.81 6.63 4.61
CA ALA A 300 4.21 5.39 4.17
C ALA A 300 2.72 5.62 3.93
N HIS A 301 2.04 4.74 3.21
CA HIS A 301 0.60 4.89 3.12
C HIS A 301 -0.11 4.40 4.39
N PHE A 302 -1.17 5.11 4.76
CA PHE A 302 -1.93 4.90 5.98
C PHE A 302 -3.16 4.04 5.76
N ASP A 303 -3.73 4.11 4.57
CA ASP A 303 -4.86 3.26 4.21
C ASP A 303 -4.43 1.81 4.03
N SER A 304 -5.41 0.93 4.02
CA SER A 304 -5.25 -0.50 3.77
C SER A 304 -6.52 -1.04 3.12
N TRP A 305 -6.46 -2.26 2.59
CA TRP A 305 -7.66 -3.00 2.29
C TRP A 305 -8.40 -3.40 3.58
N HIS A 306 -9.65 -3.83 3.44
CA HIS A 306 -10.61 -4.03 4.53
C HIS A 306 -10.68 -5.47 5.08
N GLY A 307 -10.09 -6.44 4.39
CA GLY A 307 -10.23 -7.85 4.78
C GLY A 307 -9.39 -8.25 5.98
N GLY A 308 -8.20 -7.66 6.11
CA GLY A 308 -7.34 -7.73 7.29
C GLY A 308 -7.27 -6.38 8.00
N THR A 309 -6.31 -6.21 8.90
CA THR A 309 -6.05 -4.95 9.58
C THR A 309 -4.95 -4.11 8.93
N GLY A 310 -4.44 -4.56 7.75
CA GLY A 310 -3.38 -3.86 7.02
C GLY A 310 -2.10 -3.77 7.81
N GLY A 311 -1.65 -4.89 8.39
CA GLY A 311 -0.43 -4.96 9.20
C GLY A 311 0.82 -4.77 8.37
N ALA A 312 1.08 -5.69 7.45
CA ALA A 312 2.23 -5.64 6.54
C ALA A 312 2.03 -4.60 5.43
N ASP A 313 0.76 -4.34 5.04
CA ASP A 313 0.36 -3.41 3.98
C ASP A 313 -0.67 -2.38 4.48
N ASN A 314 -0.27 -1.24 5.07
CA ASN A 314 1.09 -0.79 5.32
C ASN A 314 1.20 -0.12 6.71
N ALA A 315 0.61 -0.74 7.76
CA ALA A 315 0.85 -0.29 9.13
C ALA A 315 2.36 -0.37 9.46
N SER A 316 3.06 -1.39 8.94
CA SER A 316 4.51 -1.58 9.13
C SER A 316 5.30 -0.33 8.77
N GLY A 317 5.05 0.25 7.59
CA GLY A 317 5.70 1.48 7.15
C GLY A 317 5.33 2.68 8.03
N CYS A 318 4.04 2.81 8.40
CA CYS A 318 3.61 3.87 9.31
C CYS A 318 4.29 3.77 10.68
N ILE A 319 4.39 2.56 11.26
CA ILE A 319 5.05 2.29 12.54
C ILE A 319 6.52 2.71 12.47
N VAL A 320 7.23 2.28 11.44
CA VAL A 320 8.66 2.60 11.27
C VAL A 320 8.88 4.11 11.19
N MET A 321 8.07 4.82 10.39
CA MET A 321 8.22 6.26 10.21
C MET A 321 7.79 7.06 11.46
N MET A 322 6.74 6.63 12.18
CA MET A 322 6.36 7.23 13.45
C MET A 322 7.44 6.99 14.53
N GLU A 323 7.96 5.79 14.63
CA GLU A 323 9.03 5.47 15.60
C GLU A 323 10.32 6.21 15.27
N ALA A 324 10.66 6.39 13.98
CA ALA A 324 11.79 7.23 13.56
C ALA A 324 11.64 8.68 14.07
N MET A 325 10.43 9.26 13.94
CA MET A 325 10.13 10.59 14.49
C MET A 325 10.24 10.61 16.02
N ARG A 326 9.76 9.56 16.70
CA ARG A 326 9.88 9.43 18.15
C ARG A 326 11.33 9.41 18.60
N ILE A 327 12.18 8.60 17.94
CA ILE A 327 13.61 8.50 18.27
C ILE A 327 14.28 9.88 18.19
N ILE A 328 14.08 10.58 17.07
CA ILE A 328 14.70 11.92 16.86
C ILE A 328 14.20 12.91 17.91
N LYS A 329 12.90 12.92 18.18
CA LYS A 329 12.26 13.83 19.14
C LYS A 329 12.72 13.58 20.57
N SER A 330 12.76 12.30 21.02
CA SER A 330 13.14 11.93 22.39
C SER A 330 14.59 12.27 22.72
N LEU A 331 15.47 12.30 21.73
CA LEU A 331 16.87 12.71 21.89
C LEU A 331 17.03 14.24 21.93
N GLY A 332 15.96 15.01 21.75
CA GLY A 332 16.02 16.47 21.77
C GLY A 332 16.82 17.08 20.61
N ILE A 333 17.00 16.32 19.53
CA ILE A 333 17.81 16.77 18.39
C ILE A 333 17.09 17.89 17.65
N GLN A 334 17.83 18.96 17.36
CA GLN A 334 17.37 20.11 16.59
C GLN A 334 17.90 19.99 15.14
N PRO A 335 17.08 19.49 14.19
CA PRO A 335 17.55 19.34 12.82
C PRO A 335 17.72 20.72 12.15
N LYS A 336 18.60 20.82 11.14
CA LYS A 336 18.74 22.03 10.34
C LYS A 336 17.54 22.22 9.42
N ARG A 337 17.14 21.16 8.71
CA ARG A 337 15.93 21.09 7.86
C ARG A 337 14.76 20.57 8.65
N THR A 338 13.56 20.95 8.28
CA THR A 338 12.33 20.34 8.81
C THR A 338 12.23 18.87 8.39
N ILE A 339 12.04 17.98 9.36
CA ILE A 339 11.69 16.59 9.11
C ILE A 339 10.16 16.47 9.19
N ARG A 340 9.53 16.04 8.10
CA ARG A 340 8.07 15.91 7.99
C ARG A 340 7.68 14.45 7.85
N LEU A 341 6.80 14.00 8.73
CA LEU A 341 6.09 12.73 8.60
C LEU A 341 4.88 12.92 7.69
N ALA A 342 4.68 12.03 6.75
CA ALA A 342 3.46 11.95 5.95
C ALA A 342 2.93 10.52 5.91
N LEU A 343 1.72 10.33 6.39
CA LEU A 343 0.98 9.08 6.30
C LEU A 343 -0.10 9.26 5.23
N TRP A 344 0.13 8.64 4.07
CA TRP A 344 -0.68 8.87 2.87
C TRP A 344 -2.01 8.14 2.92
N GLY A 345 -3.05 8.71 2.35
CA GLY A 345 -4.34 8.06 2.20
C GLY A 345 -4.64 7.70 0.76
N GLY A 346 -5.34 6.59 0.53
CA GLY A 346 -5.80 6.17 -0.78
C GLY A 346 -4.68 5.77 -1.74
N GLU A 347 -3.60 5.25 -1.22
CA GLU A 347 -2.52 4.64 -2.00
C GLU A 347 -3.07 3.48 -2.81
N GLU A 348 -3.76 2.56 -2.13
CA GLU A 348 -4.35 1.33 -2.63
C GLU A 348 -5.34 1.50 -3.80
N GLN A 349 -5.89 2.68 -3.94
CA GLN A 349 -6.82 3.02 -5.01
C GLN A 349 -6.19 3.90 -6.08
N GLY A 350 -4.90 4.26 -5.96
CA GLY A 350 -4.17 4.98 -7.01
C GLY A 350 -3.32 6.16 -6.54
N LEU A 351 -2.63 6.05 -5.41
CA LEU A 351 -1.69 7.05 -4.88
C LEU A 351 -2.35 8.42 -4.62
N TYR A 352 -3.63 8.45 -4.25
CA TYR A 352 -4.39 9.72 -4.17
C TYR A 352 -3.82 10.69 -3.14
N GLY A 353 -3.31 10.18 -2.00
CA GLY A 353 -2.75 11.00 -0.93
C GLY A 353 -1.48 11.72 -1.34
N SER A 354 -0.49 11.00 -1.83
CA SER A 354 0.79 11.55 -2.28
C SER A 354 0.61 12.44 -3.52
N ARG A 355 -0.24 12.05 -4.48
CA ARG A 355 -0.58 12.87 -5.65
C ARG A 355 -1.24 14.18 -5.25
N GLY A 356 -2.20 14.14 -4.33
CA GLY A 356 -2.86 15.32 -3.81
C GLY A 356 -1.89 16.26 -3.11
N TYR A 357 -1.05 15.70 -2.22
CA TYR A 357 0.00 16.46 -1.57
C TYR A 357 0.96 17.13 -2.57
N ALA A 358 1.43 16.37 -3.55
CA ALA A 358 2.31 16.89 -4.58
C ALA A 358 1.65 18.02 -5.39
N ASN A 359 0.38 17.86 -5.77
CA ASN A 359 -0.37 18.86 -6.53
C ASN A 359 -0.67 20.14 -5.75
N ILE A 360 -0.90 20.03 -4.44
CA ILE A 360 -1.22 21.17 -3.58
C ILE A 360 0.03 21.92 -3.14
N ASN A 361 1.14 21.20 -2.88
CA ASN A 361 2.30 21.78 -2.22
C ASN A 361 3.52 21.97 -3.13
N LEU A 362 3.66 21.16 -4.19
CA LEU A 362 4.89 21.09 -4.97
C LEU A 362 4.72 21.53 -6.43
N TYR A 363 3.66 21.06 -7.09
CA TYR A 363 3.47 21.28 -8.52
C TYR A 363 1.99 21.30 -8.90
N ASP A 364 1.47 22.46 -9.27
CA ASP A 364 0.12 22.61 -9.80
C ASP A 364 0.04 21.98 -11.21
N SER A 365 -0.42 20.75 -11.29
CA SER A 365 -0.47 19.99 -12.56
C SER A 365 -1.45 20.59 -13.57
N ALA A 366 -2.51 21.24 -13.11
CA ALA A 366 -3.48 21.90 -13.98
C ALA A 366 -2.90 23.15 -14.69
N LYS A 367 -1.97 23.83 -14.02
CA LYS A 367 -1.30 25.02 -14.55
C LYS A 367 0.10 24.76 -15.08
N GLY A 368 0.65 23.54 -14.90
CA GLY A 368 2.01 23.21 -15.27
C GLY A 368 3.06 24.03 -14.51
N LYS A 369 2.82 24.35 -13.22
CA LYS A 369 3.63 25.32 -12.47
C LYS A 369 4.15 24.75 -11.16
N LYS A 370 5.48 24.95 -10.90
CA LYS A 370 6.08 24.71 -9.60
C LYS A 370 5.50 25.63 -8.54
N LEU A 371 5.24 25.08 -7.37
CA LEU A 371 4.84 25.78 -6.16
C LEU A 371 6.05 25.97 -5.23
N ALA A 372 5.92 26.81 -4.22
CA ALA A 372 7.03 27.15 -3.31
C ALA A 372 7.66 25.92 -2.62
N GLY A 373 6.89 24.89 -2.34
CA GLY A 373 7.41 23.65 -1.74
C GLY A 373 8.32 22.84 -2.65
N TYR A 374 8.26 23.03 -3.97
CA TYR A 374 9.09 22.28 -4.92
C TYR A 374 10.58 22.56 -4.70
N ASP A 375 10.96 23.82 -4.63
CA ASP A 375 12.35 24.21 -4.45
C ASP A 375 12.86 23.97 -3.01
N ASN A 376 11.96 23.81 -2.06
CA ASN A 376 12.24 23.45 -0.67
C ASN A 376 12.22 21.93 -0.41
N PHE A 377 11.94 21.11 -1.40
CA PHE A 377 11.92 19.67 -1.24
C PHE A 377 13.34 19.09 -1.25
N ALA A 378 13.77 18.52 -0.13
CA ALA A 378 15.12 17.99 0.00
C ALA A 378 15.21 16.49 -0.31
N LEU A 379 14.26 15.69 0.22
CA LEU A 379 14.28 14.23 0.12
C LEU A 379 12.92 13.67 0.50
N TYR A 380 12.51 12.54 -0.08
CA TYR A 380 11.46 11.67 0.42
C TYR A 380 11.97 10.25 0.59
N LEU A 381 11.75 9.66 1.78
CA LEU A 381 12.00 8.26 2.11
C LEU A 381 10.66 7.54 2.28
N ASN A 382 10.42 6.54 1.45
CA ASN A 382 9.20 5.74 1.44
C ASN A 382 9.45 4.35 1.98
N MET A 383 8.50 3.83 2.76
CA MET A 383 8.45 2.42 3.13
C MET A 383 7.11 1.84 2.72
N ASP A 384 7.20 0.77 1.93
CA ASP A 384 6.08 -0.04 1.48
C ASP A 384 6.64 -1.40 1.03
N ASN A 385 5.93 -2.49 1.12
CA ASN A 385 6.30 -3.88 0.81
C ASN A 385 6.65 -4.75 2.04
N GLY A 386 5.85 -4.60 3.09
CA GLY A 386 5.89 -5.53 4.22
C GLY A 386 6.71 -5.05 5.42
N SER A 387 7.00 -5.97 6.33
CA SER A 387 7.62 -5.71 7.62
C SER A 387 9.06 -6.24 7.73
N GLY A 388 9.67 -6.58 6.59
CA GLY A 388 11.02 -7.14 6.59
C GLY A 388 12.10 -6.08 6.69
N ARG A 389 13.29 -6.50 7.12
CA ARG A 389 14.44 -5.65 7.41
C ARG A 389 14.90 -4.83 6.22
N PHE A 390 15.24 -3.57 6.45
CA PHE A 390 15.93 -2.71 5.50
C PHE A 390 17.35 -3.21 5.23
N ARG A 391 17.61 -3.51 3.96
CA ARG A 391 18.92 -3.96 3.49
C ARG A 391 19.68 -2.86 2.76
N GLY A 392 18.98 -1.81 2.34
CA GLY A 392 19.50 -0.69 1.58
C GLY A 392 18.39 0.18 1.02
N ILE A 393 18.66 0.84 -0.11
CA ILE A 393 17.74 1.77 -0.74
C ILE A 393 17.87 1.75 -2.27
N TYR A 394 16.73 1.87 -2.96
CA TYR A 394 16.67 2.09 -4.41
C TYR A 394 16.82 3.59 -4.68
N LEU A 395 17.81 3.95 -5.50
CA LEU A 395 18.16 5.34 -5.83
C LEU A 395 17.50 5.83 -7.13
N GLU A 396 16.60 5.05 -7.69
CA GLU A 396 15.72 5.44 -8.80
C GLU A 396 16.48 6.04 -10.00
N GLU A 397 17.63 5.45 -10.39
CA GLU A 397 18.55 5.91 -11.42
C GLU A 397 19.19 7.31 -11.13
N ASN A 398 19.16 7.77 -9.90
CA ASN A 398 19.83 9.01 -9.50
C ASN A 398 21.23 8.73 -8.96
N ASP A 399 22.23 8.70 -9.82
CA ASP A 399 23.63 8.46 -9.47
C ASP A 399 24.22 9.59 -8.57
N GLN A 400 23.65 10.79 -8.66
CA GLN A 400 24.07 11.93 -7.82
C GLN A 400 23.66 11.74 -6.34
N ALA A 401 22.76 10.80 -6.05
CA ALA A 401 22.39 10.45 -4.68
C ALA A 401 23.43 9.53 -4.00
N VAL A 402 24.20 8.77 -4.80
CA VAL A 402 25.17 7.78 -4.27
C VAL A 402 26.13 8.37 -3.24
N PRO A 403 26.81 9.49 -3.48
CA PRO A 403 27.76 10.03 -2.51
C PRO A 403 27.12 10.40 -1.16
N PHE A 404 25.87 10.85 -1.16
CA PHE A 404 25.12 11.18 0.04
C PHE A 404 24.81 9.92 0.85
N PHE A 405 24.23 8.91 0.23
CA PHE A 405 23.89 7.67 0.92
C PHE A 405 25.13 6.89 1.35
N GLU A 406 26.24 6.93 0.60
CA GLU A 406 27.53 6.38 1.04
C GLU A 406 28.04 7.05 2.33
N ALA A 407 27.92 8.37 2.43
CA ALA A 407 28.27 9.08 3.65
C ALA A 407 27.32 8.76 4.81
N TRP A 408 26.01 8.72 4.57
CA TRP A 408 25.00 8.53 5.62
C TRP A 408 24.94 7.08 6.14
N LYS A 409 25.18 6.06 5.30
CA LYS A 409 25.12 4.65 5.72
C LYS A 409 26.25 4.22 6.67
N LYS A 410 27.35 4.91 6.70
CA LYS A 410 28.62 4.54 7.40
C LYS A 410 28.42 4.02 8.83
N HIS A 411 27.47 4.58 9.57
CA HIS A 411 27.24 4.21 10.97
C HIS A 411 26.11 3.19 11.17
N ILE A 412 25.41 2.81 10.11
CA ILE A 412 24.28 1.84 10.15
C ILE A 412 24.54 0.59 9.30
N GLU A 413 25.69 0.48 8.64
CA GLU A 413 26.05 -0.75 7.90
C GLU A 413 26.10 -1.97 8.82
N THR A 414 26.53 -1.79 10.06
CA THR A 414 26.62 -2.86 11.07
C THR A 414 25.26 -3.44 11.49
N ILE A 415 24.16 -2.75 11.18
CA ILE A 415 22.79 -3.22 11.43
C ILE A 415 22.05 -3.64 10.15
N GLY A 416 22.79 -3.79 9.05
CA GLY A 416 22.30 -4.42 7.82
C GLY A 416 22.04 -3.50 6.65
N PHE A 417 22.07 -2.17 6.81
CA PHE A 417 21.83 -1.21 5.73
C PHE A 417 23.11 -0.98 4.92
N LYS A 418 23.28 -1.74 3.82
CA LYS A 418 24.52 -1.72 3.03
C LYS A 418 24.30 -1.42 1.55
N THR A 419 23.23 -1.90 0.97
CA THR A 419 22.98 -1.95 -0.47
C THR A 419 22.46 -0.63 -0.99
N LEU A 420 23.15 -0.04 -1.95
CA LEU A 420 22.67 1.09 -2.74
C LEU A 420 22.44 0.58 -4.17
N SER A 421 21.21 0.65 -4.65
CA SER A 421 20.86 0.18 -5.98
C SER A 421 20.36 1.33 -6.85
N LEU A 422 20.93 1.48 -8.05
CA LEU A 422 20.43 2.44 -9.04
C LEU A 422 19.15 1.96 -9.74
N ARG A 423 18.66 0.78 -9.44
CA ARG A 423 17.39 0.29 -9.99
C ARG A 423 16.24 1.21 -9.68
N ARG A 424 15.30 1.27 -10.62
CA ARG A 424 13.97 1.85 -10.37
C ARG A 424 13.06 0.80 -9.75
N THR A 425 12.25 1.24 -8.84
CA THR A 425 11.10 0.49 -8.35
C THR A 425 9.81 1.25 -8.67
N GLY A 426 8.65 0.70 -8.41
CA GLY A 426 7.37 1.27 -8.81
C GLY A 426 6.24 0.97 -7.83
N SER A 427 5.05 1.36 -8.22
CA SER A 427 3.79 0.97 -7.59
C SER A 427 3.56 1.47 -6.16
N THR A 428 4.29 2.49 -5.68
CA THR A 428 4.06 3.12 -4.38
C THR A 428 4.39 4.61 -4.39
N ASP A 429 4.13 5.32 -3.31
CA ASP A 429 4.03 6.79 -3.24
C ASP A 429 5.25 7.58 -3.70
N HIS A 430 6.48 7.02 -3.59
CA HIS A 430 7.70 7.72 -4.02
C HIS A 430 7.70 8.03 -5.53
N VAL A 431 7.01 7.22 -6.35
CA VAL A 431 6.97 7.43 -7.81
C VAL A 431 6.30 8.75 -8.20
N VAL A 432 5.41 9.27 -7.35
CA VAL A 432 4.77 10.57 -7.57
C VAL A 432 5.80 11.69 -7.58
N PHE A 433 6.70 11.68 -6.61
CA PHE A 433 7.75 12.69 -6.45
C PHE A 433 8.85 12.51 -7.51
N ASN A 434 9.24 11.26 -7.80
CA ASN A 434 10.14 10.95 -8.89
C ASN A 434 9.62 11.42 -10.26
N GLY A 435 8.32 11.30 -10.49
CA GLY A 435 7.66 11.82 -11.68
C GLY A 435 7.79 13.34 -11.84
N LEU A 436 8.01 14.07 -10.75
CA LEU A 436 8.31 15.50 -10.73
C LEU A 436 9.81 15.81 -10.77
N GLY A 437 10.68 14.79 -10.87
CA GLY A 437 12.14 14.94 -10.82
C GLY A 437 12.72 15.16 -9.41
N LEU A 438 11.91 15.03 -8.37
CA LEU A 438 12.31 15.23 -6.98
C LEU A 438 13.00 13.98 -6.40
N PRO A 439 13.98 14.10 -5.49
CA PRO A 439 14.66 12.99 -4.85
C PRO A 439 13.69 12.23 -3.93
N ALA A 440 13.28 11.04 -4.36
CA ALA A 440 12.36 10.20 -3.60
C ALA A 440 12.74 8.72 -3.78
N TYR A 441 12.84 7.98 -2.69
CA TYR A 441 13.46 6.67 -2.68
C TYR A 441 12.69 5.68 -1.83
N GLN A 442 12.66 4.41 -2.29
CA GLN A 442 12.07 3.28 -1.60
C GLN A 442 13.17 2.45 -0.94
N PHE A 443 12.99 2.03 0.31
CA PHE A 443 13.89 1.10 0.97
C PHE A 443 13.89 -0.27 0.31
N ILE A 444 15.05 -0.94 0.28
CA ILE A 444 15.17 -2.36 -0.06
C ILE A 444 14.85 -3.14 1.19
N GLN A 445 13.80 -3.98 1.15
CA GLN A 445 13.31 -4.75 2.29
C GLN A 445 13.37 -6.24 2.02
N ASP A 446 13.64 -7.04 3.06
CA ASP A 446 13.36 -8.47 3.00
C ASP A 446 11.85 -8.68 2.79
N GLU A 447 11.46 -9.58 1.89
CA GLU A 447 10.06 -9.78 1.54
C GLU A 447 9.25 -10.45 2.65
N LEU A 448 9.88 -11.34 3.42
CA LEU A 448 9.22 -12.21 4.39
C LEU A 448 8.01 -12.93 3.77
N GLU A 449 6.82 -12.77 4.37
CA GLU A 449 5.57 -13.34 3.88
C GLU A 449 4.72 -12.33 3.06
N TYR A 450 5.25 -11.14 2.73
CA TYR A 450 4.46 -10.06 2.13
C TYR A 450 3.70 -10.51 0.87
N GLY A 451 4.38 -11.23 -0.05
CA GLY A 451 3.78 -11.67 -1.30
C GLY A 451 2.54 -12.57 -1.16
N ARG A 452 2.33 -13.19 0.03
CA ARG A 452 1.16 -14.02 0.31
C ARG A 452 0.12 -13.39 1.23
N THR A 453 0.46 -12.32 1.91
CA THR A 453 -0.39 -11.69 2.95
C THR A 453 -1.03 -10.40 2.49
N TYR A 454 -0.33 -9.60 1.68
CA TYR A 454 -0.83 -8.32 1.20
C TYR A 454 -2.15 -8.47 0.43
N HIS A 455 -3.04 -7.53 0.59
CA HIS A 455 -4.38 -7.56 -0.02
C HIS A 455 -5.19 -8.82 0.30
N THR A 456 -5.04 -9.38 1.50
CA THR A 456 -5.80 -10.55 1.96
C THR A 456 -6.32 -10.36 3.38
N VAL A 457 -7.18 -11.29 3.81
CA VAL A 457 -7.67 -11.35 5.19
C VAL A 457 -6.58 -11.77 6.20
N MET A 458 -5.40 -12.19 5.72
CA MET A 458 -4.28 -12.58 6.58
C MET A 458 -3.39 -11.39 7.00
N ASP A 459 -3.57 -10.21 6.44
CA ASP A 459 -2.74 -9.07 6.75
C ASP A 459 -3.10 -8.46 8.10
N THR A 460 -2.54 -9.06 9.16
CA THR A 460 -2.83 -8.77 10.57
C THR A 460 -1.52 -8.55 11.36
N TYR A 461 -1.65 -8.24 12.66
CA TYR A 461 -0.55 -8.04 13.59
C TYR A 461 0.51 -9.16 13.53
N GLU A 462 0.07 -10.42 13.44
CA GLU A 462 0.95 -11.60 13.44
C GLU A 462 1.88 -11.70 12.23
N ARG A 463 1.68 -10.85 11.22
CA ARG A 463 2.54 -10.76 10.02
C ARG A 463 3.62 -9.69 10.16
N LEU A 464 3.67 -9.00 11.29
CA LEU A 464 4.69 -8.01 11.58
C LEU A 464 5.94 -8.63 12.19
N SER A 465 7.09 -8.40 11.58
CA SER A 465 8.40 -8.73 12.17
C SER A 465 8.84 -7.57 13.06
N LEU A 466 8.39 -7.55 14.32
CA LEU A 466 8.64 -6.44 15.25
C LEU A 466 10.13 -6.14 15.42
N GLU A 467 10.98 -7.17 15.45
CA GLU A 467 12.44 -6.99 15.57
C GLU A 467 13.06 -6.34 14.32
N ASP A 468 12.56 -6.66 13.12
CA ASP A 468 12.99 -5.97 11.90
C ASP A 468 12.52 -4.53 11.89
N LEU A 469 11.24 -4.26 12.24
CA LEU A 469 10.70 -2.90 12.31
C LEU A 469 11.45 -1.99 13.30
N LYS A 470 11.96 -2.53 14.42
CA LYS A 470 12.84 -1.77 15.34
C LYS A 470 14.13 -1.33 14.68
N VAL A 471 14.76 -2.23 13.91
CA VAL A 471 15.98 -1.92 13.17
C VAL A 471 15.69 -0.89 12.09
N ASP A 472 14.58 -1.06 11.38
CA ASP A 472 14.17 -0.19 10.28
C ASP A 472 13.86 1.23 10.76
N ALA A 473 13.23 1.37 11.91
CA ALA A 473 12.98 2.66 12.54
C ALA A 473 14.29 3.40 12.91
N VAL A 474 15.29 2.66 13.40
CA VAL A 474 16.64 3.23 13.67
C VAL A 474 17.30 3.68 12.37
N ILE A 475 17.20 2.88 11.30
CA ILE A 475 17.76 3.21 9.99
C ILE A 475 17.05 4.44 9.40
N ALA A 476 15.71 4.45 9.40
CA ALA A 476 14.91 5.56 8.90
C ALA A 476 15.22 6.87 9.67
N ALA A 477 15.28 6.80 11.01
CA ALA A 477 15.65 7.92 11.86
C ALA A 477 17.03 8.47 11.52
N TRP A 478 18.01 7.57 11.36
CA TRP A 478 19.38 7.95 11.06
C TRP A 478 19.52 8.61 9.68
N ILE A 479 18.93 8.04 8.62
CA ILE A 479 18.99 8.59 7.26
C ILE A 479 18.24 9.93 7.19
N ALA A 480 17.04 10.01 7.78
CA ALA A 480 16.27 11.25 7.82
C ALA A 480 17.04 12.37 8.55
N LEU A 481 17.66 12.04 9.69
CA LEU A 481 18.47 12.98 10.47
C LEU A 481 19.72 13.39 9.69
N SER A 482 20.41 12.43 9.04
CA SER A 482 21.58 12.70 8.21
C SER A 482 21.25 13.70 7.10
N ALA A 483 20.17 13.44 6.36
CA ALA A 483 19.69 14.34 5.31
C ALA A 483 19.27 15.72 5.85
N ALA A 484 18.67 15.77 7.05
CA ALA A 484 18.24 17.02 7.66
C ALA A 484 19.40 17.86 8.23
N MET A 485 20.52 17.24 8.55
CA MET A 485 21.72 17.90 9.13
C MET A 485 22.81 18.20 8.09
N ASP A 486 22.76 17.61 6.91
CA ASP A 486 23.75 17.83 5.84
C ASP A 486 23.72 19.28 5.34
N GLU A 487 24.88 19.84 4.98
CA GLU A 487 24.94 21.17 4.34
C GLU A 487 24.50 21.09 2.86
N GLY A 488 24.75 19.93 2.22
CA GLY A 488 24.36 19.64 0.85
C GLY A 488 22.92 19.16 0.73
N ARG A 489 22.46 19.02 -0.49
CA ARG A 489 21.16 18.47 -0.85
C ARG A 489 21.31 17.60 -2.09
N ILE A 490 20.66 16.44 -2.12
CA ILE A 490 20.61 15.59 -3.30
C ILE A 490 20.01 16.40 -4.46
N PRO A 491 20.69 16.50 -5.61
CA PRO A 491 20.17 17.22 -6.75
C PRO A 491 18.91 16.59 -7.31
N THR A 492 18.03 17.42 -7.87
CA THR A 492 16.89 16.96 -8.66
C THR A 492 17.39 16.25 -9.92
N LYS A 493 16.74 15.18 -10.32
CA LYS A 493 17.10 14.42 -11.51
C LYS A 493 16.87 15.28 -12.75
N PRO A 494 17.86 15.43 -13.66
CA PRO A 494 17.67 16.22 -14.88
C PRO A 494 16.67 15.52 -15.84
N GLY A 495 15.73 16.27 -16.37
CA GLY A 495 15.04 15.92 -17.62
C GLY A 495 13.91 14.93 -17.57
N LEU A 496 13.24 14.71 -16.43
CA LEU A 496 11.95 14.03 -16.46
C LEU A 496 10.88 15.02 -16.97
N PRO A 497 10.12 14.68 -18.03
CA PRO A 497 9.00 15.49 -18.47
C PRO A 497 7.97 15.57 -17.34
N ALA A 498 7.29 16.71 -17.22
CA ALA A 498 6.14 16.83 -16.34
C ALA A 498 5.21 15.63 -16.55
N ALA A 499 4.78 14.99 -15.44
CA ALA A 499 3.90 13.83 -15.52
C ALA A 499 2.71 14.14 -16.44
N PRO A 500 2.37 13.26 -17.40
CA PRO A 500 1.23 13.50 -18.26
C PRO A 500 -0.01 13.63 -17.38
N ALA A 501 -0.82 14.65 -17.66
CA ALA A 501 -2.11 14.82 -17.01
C ALA A 501 -2.88 13.50 -17.16
N THR A 502 -3.19 12.86 -16.05
CA THR A 502 -4.02 11.65 -16.05
C THR A 502 -5.41 12.01 -16.55
N ARG A 503 -5.80 11.39 -17.66
CA ARG A 503 -7.16 11.42 -18.19
C ARG A 503 -8.11 10.61 -17.30
#